data_97ca9087718a6b41ab586d5a1db5c2e7
#
_entry.id   97ca9087718a6b41ab586d5a1db5c2e7
#
_cell.length_a   1.000
_cell.length_b   1.000
_cell.length_c   1.000
_cell.angle_alpha   90.00
_cell.angle_beta   90.00
_cell.angle_gamma   90.00
#
_symmetry.space_group_name_H-M   'P 1'
#
loop_
_entity.id
_entity.type
_entity.pdbx_description
1 polymer ?
#
loop_
_entity_poly.entity_id
_entity_poly.type
_entity_poly.pdbx_seq_one_letter_code
_entity_poly.pdbx_strand_id
1 'polypeptide(L)'
;MKKTFTMDDVAILHEDNSVLVVVKPQNIPSQADASGDLDMLSILKQYIKDKYDKPGNVYLGLVHRLDRPTGGVMVFAKNSKSAERLSKQIVDGEMSKFYLTTVLGAPKEKKGTLVNYLKKNALTNTVYVATLGDHDAKRAELSYELLETQQDVSLVKVQLGTGRSHQIRVQFSAIGCPVFGDARYGGDVLMKGANLALWAYRLEFSHPISRERMVFVAYPPEIEPWKRFNVSKHIENFSDSDDDDGEPLYTTPQTSDNLD
;
A
#
# COMPACT_ATOMS: atom_id res chain seq x y z
N MET A 1 12.43 -22.52 -1.34
CA MET A 1 13.32 -21.66 -0.52
C MET A 1 12.61 -20.35 -0.24
N LYS A 2 12.81 -19.74 0.94
CA LYS A 2 12.27 -18.42 1.27
C LYS A 2 13.10 -17.38 0.53
N LYS A 3 12.46 -16.44 -0.21
CA LYS A 3 13.18 -15.37 -0.91
C LYS A 3 13.85 -14.46 0.12
N THR A 4 15.16 -14.23 -0.04
CA THR A 4 15.89 -13.20 0.70
C THR A 4 15.81 -11.92 -0.13
N PHE A 5 15.27 -10.86 0.46
CA PHE A 5 15.19 -9.55 -0.18
C PHE A 5 16.48 -8.78 0.00
N THR A 6 16.84 -8.01 -1.03
CA THR A 6 18.00 -7.09 -1.03
C THR A 6 17.56 -5.72 -1.52
N MET A 7 18.48 -4.76 -1.59
CA MET A 7 18.20 -3.43 -2.16
C MET A 7 17.85 -3.51 -3.65
N ASP A 8 18.34 -4.51 -4.38
CA ASP A 8 18.04 -4.72 -5.81
C ASP A 8 16.56 -5.04 -6.07
N ASP A 9 15.85 -5.53 -5.05
CA ASP A 9 14.40 -5.76 -5.13
C ASP A 9 13.57 -4.48 -4.89
N VAL A 10 14.20 -3.34 -4.55
CA VAL A 10 13.53 -2.11 -4.13
C VAL A 10 13.75 -1.00 -5.14
N ALA A 11 12.71 -0.61 -5.86
CA ALA A 11 12.77 0.57 -6.73
C ALA A 11 12.68 1.85 -5.90
N ILE A 12 13.61 2.79 -6.11
CA ILE A 12 13.57 4.15 -5.55
C ILE A 12 12.85 5.04 -6.57
N LEU A 13 11.77 5.70 -6.13
CA LEU A 13 11.03 6.65 -6.95
C LEU A 13 11.55 8.07 -6.75
N HIS A 14 11.97 8.41 -5.54
CA HIS A 14 12.53 9.72 -5.22
C HIS A 14 13.41 9.64 -3.97
N GLU A 15 14.47 10.42 -3.98
CA GLU A 15 15.33 10.60 -2.81
C GLU A 15 15.91 12.01 -2.77
N ASP A 16 15.73 12.69 -1.63
CA ASP A 16 16.38 13.95 -1.32
C ASP A 16 16.91 13.95 0.13
N ASN A 17 17.14 15.13 0.71
CA ASN A 17 17.62 15.28 2.09
C ASN A 17 16.50 15.07 3.15
N SER A 18 15.25 15.04 2.74
CA SER A 18 14.07 15.03 3.60
C SER A 18 13.31 13.72 3.55
N VAL A 19 13.15 13.16 2.34
CA VAL A 19 12.32 11.98 2.10
C VAL A 19 13.04 10.96 1.22
N LEU A 20 12.64 9.71 1.38
CA LEU A 20 12.97 8.59 0.50
C LEU A 20 11.66 7.89 0.14
N VAL A 21 11.30 7.89 -1.14
CA VAL A 21 10.08 7.24 -1.66
C VAL A 21 10.49 6.02 -2.46
N VAL A 22 9.89 4.89 -2.13
CA VAL A 22 10.26 3.59 -2.70
C VAL A 22 9.03 2.76 -3.05
N VAL A 23 9.22 1.76 -3.89
CA VAL A 23 8.25 0.68 -4.09
C VAL A 23 8.62 -0.49 -3.19
N LYS A 24 7.79 -0.76 -2.20
CA LYS A 24 7.94 -1.94 -1.35
C LYS A 24 7.51 -3.19 -2.12
N PRO A 25 8.36 -4.21 -2.26
CA PRO A 25 7.94 -5.50 -2.78
C PRO A 25 6.89 -6.18 -1.87
N GLN A 26 6.11 -7.09 -2.43
CA GLN A 26 5.24 -7.96 -1.64
C GLN A 26 6.04 -8.91 -0.75
N ASN A 27 5.45 -9.35 0.36
CA ASN A 27 5.99 -10.36 1.28
C ASN A 27 7.23 -9.97 2.11
N ILE A 28 7.65 -8.70 2.06
CA ILE A 28 8.65 -8.15 2.98
C ILE A 28 7.97 -7.29 4.07
N PRO A 29 8.34 -7.38 5.34
CA PRO A 29 7.83 -6.49 6.40
C PRO A 29 8.26 -5.04 6.15
N SER A 30 7.43 -4.06 6.54
CA SER A 30 7.80 -2.64 6.50
C SER A 30 8.83 -2.28 7.57
N GLN A 31 8.83 -2.99 8.70
CA GLN A 31 9.75 -2.89 9.82
C GLN A 31 9.93 -4.27 10.46
N ALA A 32 10.92 -4.45 11.29
CA ALA A 32 11.18 -5.69 12.03
C ALA A 32 9.91 -6.20 12.72
N ASP A 33 9.65 -7.48 12.59
CA ASP A 33 8.55 -8.20 13.21
C ASP A 33 9.05 -9.49 13.90
N ALA A 34 8.15 -10.24 14.50
CA ALA A 34 8.47 -11.48 15.22
C ALA A 34 9.03 -12.60 14.33
N SER A 35 9.00 -12.47 13.00
CA SER A 35 9.53 -13.48 12.08
C SER A 35 11.06 -13.48 12.01
N GLY A 36 11.71 -12.37 12.42
CA GLY A 36 13.16 -12.17 12.27
C GLY A 36 13.61 -11.99 10.81
N ASP A 37 12.68 -11.86 9.86
CA ASP A 37 13.01 -11.61 8.47
C ASP A 37 13.54 -10.19 8.28
N LEU A 38 14.40 -10.03 7.26
CA LEU A 38 14.85 -8.70 6.83
C LEU A 38 13.64 -7.85 6.43
N ASP A 39 13.66 -6.59 6.81
CA ASP A 39 12.56 -5.64 6.62
C ASP A 39 13.00 -4.41 5.82
N MET A 40 12.02 -3.67 5.28
CA MET A 40 12.27 -2.49 4.45
C MET A 40 13.12 -1.43 5.16
N LEU A 41 12.80 -1.15 6.43
CA LEU A 41 13.53 -0.11 7.18
C LEU A 41 15.01 -0.47 7.35
N SER A 42 15.31 -1.73 7.60
CA SER A 42 16.70 -2.24 7.74
C SER A 42 17.45 -2.19 6.41
N ILE A 43 16.83 -2.63 5.29
CA ILE A 43 17.43 -2.56 3.95
C ILE A 43 17.74 -1.10 3.58
N LEU A 44 16.78 -0.20 3.76
CA LEU A 44 16.93 1.20 3.36
C LEU A 44 17.93 1.96 4.26
N LYS A 45 18.04 1.63 5.55
CA LYS A 45 19.08 2.18 6.41
C LYS A 45 20.48 1.75 5.95
N GLN A 46 20.64 0.49 5.57
CA GLN A 46 21.91 0.00 5.04
C GLN A 46 22.25 0.69 3.71
N TYR A 47 21.27 0.80 2.80
CA TYR A 47 21.43 1.54 1.54
C TYR A 47 21.92 2.99 1.77
N ILE A 48 21.29 3.74 2.69
CA ILE A 48 21.69 5.12 3.00
C ILE A 48 23.09 5.15 3.60
N LYS A 49 23.43 4.18 4.47
CA LYS A 49 24.73 4.07 5.09
C LYS A 49 25.84 3.89 4.05
N ASP A 50 25.62 2.96 3.12
CA ASP A 50 26.60 2.61 2.09
C ASP A 50 26.72 3.74 1.03
N LYS A 51 25.58 4.28 0.57
CA LYS A 51 25.56 5.35 -0.43
C LYS A 51 26.27 6.62 -0.01
N TYR A 52 26.17 6.98 1.29
CA TYR A 52 26.69 8.24 1.82
C TYR A 52 27.88 8.07 2.76
N ASP A 53 28.46 6.87 2.83
CA ASP A 53 29.59 6.51 3.71
C ASP A 53 29.40 7.03 5.14
N LYS A 54 28.17 6.81 5.68
CA LYS A 54 27.82 7.33 7.01
C LYS A 54 28.39 6.47 8.13
N PRO A 55 29.22 7.03 9.03
CA PRO A 55 29.64 6.31 10.23
C PRO A 55 28.45 6.12 11.19
N GLY A 56 28.36 4.96 11.83
CA GLY A 56 27.38 4.69 12.89
C GLY A 56 25.95 4.43 12.38
N ASN A 57 24.97 4.80 13.20
CA ASN A 57 23.57 4.54 12.93
C ASN A 57 22.94 5.60 12.01
N VAL A 58 22.19 5.15 11.00
CA VAL A 58 21.44 6.01 10.10
C VAL A 58 20.04 6.20 10.62
N TYR A 59 19.58 7.45 10.70
CA TYR A 59 18.18 7.75 10.96
C TYR A 59 17.36 7.55 9.68
N LEU A 60 16.27 6.80 9.79
CA LEU A 60 15.21 6.72 8.80
C LEU A 60 13.88 6.51 9.53
N GLY A 61 12.96 7.47 9.41
CA GLY A 61 11.68 7.49 10.09
C GLY A 61 10.61 6.76 9.27
N LEU A 62 9.96 5.77 9.90
CA LEU A 62 8.81 5.07 9.35
C LEU A 62 7.54 5.82 9.74
N VAL A 63 6.92 6.57 8.82
CA VAL A 63 5.72 7.39 9.07
C VAL A 63 4.42 6.66 8.80
N HIS A 64 4.44 5.68 7.89
CA HIS A 64 3.31 4.77 7.62
C HIS A 64 3.81 3.38 7.24
N ARG A 65 2.89 2.41 7.19
CA ARG A 65 3.24 1.02 6.90
C ARG A 65 2.28 0.41 5.89
N LEU A 66 2.80 -0.52 5.09
CA LEU A 66 2.02 -1.51 4.36
C LEU A 66 2.08 -2.85 5.09
N ASP A 67 1.03 -3.65 5.00
CA ASP A 67 1.03 -5.04 5.46
C ASP A 67 2.13 -5.83 4.73
N ARG A 68 2.67 -6.85 5.37
CA ARG A 68 3.73 -7.68 4.78
C ARG A 68 3.41 -8.16 3.36
N PRO A 69 2.22 -8.75 3.08
CA PRO A 69 1.88 -9.22 1.73
C PRO A 69 1.49 -8.10 0.75
N THR A 70 1.29 -6.87 1.21
CA THR A 70 0.94 -5.72 0.37
C THR A 70 2.20 -5.08 -0.20
N GLY A 71 2.24 -4.85 -1.51
CA GLY A 71 3.29 -4.08 -2.17
C GLY A 71 2.84 -2.67 -2.54
N GLY A 72 3.77 -1.86 -3.07
CA GLY A 72 3.49 -0.52 -3.60
C GLY A 72 4.25 0.61 -2.92
N VAL A 73 3.82 1.84 -3.20
CA VAL A 73 4.54 3.06 -2.81
C VAL A 73 4.55 3.28 -1.30
N MET A 74 5.75 3.57 -0.78
CA MET A 74 5.98 3.98 0.61
C MET A 74 6.92 5.18 0.67
N VAL A 75 6.68 6.10 1.62
CA VAL A 75 7.57 7.21 1.95
C VAL A 75 8.19 7.01 3.33
N PHE A 76 9.49 7.31 3.42
CA PHE A 76 10.27 7.34 4.65
C PHE A 76 10.85 8.73 4.86
N ALA A 77 10.98 9.16 6.11
CA ALA A 77 11.58 10.43 6.46
C ALA A 77 13.08 10.28 6.75
N LYS A 78 13.94 11.06 6.10
CA LYS A 78 15.41 10.98 6.29
C LYS A 78 15.91 11.77 7.51
N ASN A 79 15.03 12.53 8.17
CA ASN A 79 15.32 13.25 9.41
C ASN A 79 14.05 13.38 10.29
N SER A 80 14.23 13.70 11.58
CA SER A 80 13.14 13.78 12.57
C SER A 80 12.11 14.87 12.25
N LYS A 81 12.54 16.03 11.75
CA LYS A 81 11.67 17.13 11.37
C LYS A 81 10.74 16.75 10.20
N SER A 82 11.27 16.02 9.21
CA SER A 82 10.46 15.48 8.12
C SER A 82 9.48 14.40 8.61
N ALA A 83 9.92 13.55 9.54
CA ALA A 83 9.05 12.52 10.13
C ALA A 83 7.87 13.13 10.89
N GLU A 84 8.11 14.15 11.69
CA GLU A 84 7.07 14.90 12.41
C GLU A 84 6.04 15.51 11.45
N ARG A 85 6.52 16.19 10.40
CA ARG A 85 5.66 16.88 9.42
C ARG A 85 4.84 15.91 8.57
N LEU A 86 5.44 14.81 8.12
CA LEU A 86 4.71 13.76 7.38
C LEU A 86 3.69 13.05 8.29
N SER A 87 4.05 12.79 9.56
CA SER A 87 3.12 12.22 10.53
C SER A 87 1.93 13.14 10.78
N LYS A 88 2.17 14.46 10.83
CA LYS A 88 1.11 15.45 10.95
C LYS A 88 0.17 15.42 9.75
N GLN A 89 0.68 15.38 8.52
CA GLN A 89 -0.15 15.25 7.31
C GLN A 89 -1.03 13.99 7.33
N ILE A 90 -0.51 12.87 7.87
CA ILE A 90 -1.31 11.64 8.03
C ILE A 90 -2.46 11.83 9.02
N VAL A 91 -2.20 12.50 10.15
CA VAL A 91 -3.21 12.77 11.19
C VAL A 91 -4.27 13.74 10.69
N ASP A 92 -3.85 14.77 9.96
CA ASP A 92 -4.73 15.82 9.42
C ASP A 92 -5.50 15.36 8.15
N GLY A 93 -5.18 14.17 7.59
CA GLY A 93 -5.81 13.64 6.38
C GLY A 93 -5.31 14.26 5.08
N GLU A 94 -4.18 14.96 5.12
CA GLU A 94 -3.58 15.64 3.97
C GLU A 94 -2.73 14.69 3.09
N MET A 95 -2.41 13.49 3.59
CA MET A 95 -1.72 12.45 2.82
C MET A 95 -2.74 11.49 2.21
N SER A 96 -2.88 11.52 0.90
CA SER A 96 -3.80 10.64 0.18
C SER A 96 -3.14 9.30 -0.19
N LYS A 97 -3.85 8.21 0.07
CA LYS A 97 -3.37 6.83 -0.16
C LYS A 97 -4.38 6.08 -1.01
N PHE A 98 -3.96 5.69 -2.20
CA PHE A 98 -4.79 4.96 -3.15
C PHE A 98 -4.23 3.56 -3.38
N TYR A 99 -5.15 2.61 -3.43
CA TYR A 99 -4.82 1.21 -3.66
C TYR A 99 -5.59 0.67 -4.86
N LEU A 100 -4.96 -0.26 -5.56
CA LEU A 100 -5.67 -1.20 -6.41
C LEU A 100 -5.80 -2.52 -5.65
N THR A 101 -6.93 -3.14 -5.79
CA THR A 101 -7.16 -4.50 -5.27
C THR A 101 -7.97 -5.29 -6.27
N THR A 102 -7.68 -6.58 -6.36
CA THR A 102 -8.57 -7.51 -7.03
C THR A 102 -9.33 -8.28 -5.97
N VAL A 103 -10.65 -8.31 -6.09
CA VAL A 103 -11.55 -9.00 -5.15
C VAL A 103 -12.27 -10.15 -5.83
N LEU A 104 -12.68 -11.15 -5.04
CA LEU A 104 -13.53 -12.23 -5.51
C LEU A 104 -14.97 -11.73 -5.60
N GLY A 105 -15.64 -12.05 -6.71
CA GLY A 105 -16.96 -11.49 -7.02
C GLY A 105 -16.88 -10.00 -7.38
N ALA A 106 -17.95 -9.28 -7.14
CA ALA A 106 -18.06 -7.84 -7.39
C ALA A 106 -18.84 -7.14 -6.28
N PRO A 107 -18.42 -5.94 -5.83
CA PRO A 107 -19.25 -5.09 -4.98
C PRO A 107 -20.60 -4.82 -5.66
N LYS A 108 -21.68 -4.71 -4.89
CA LYS A 108 -23.04 -4.44 -5.42
C LYS A 108 -23.10 -3.12 -6.16
N GLU A 109 -22.46 -2.11 -5.63
CA GLU A 109 -22.44 -0.76 -6.18
C GLU A 109 -21.12 -0.50 -6.92
N LYS A 110 -21.17 0.23 -8.03
CA LYS A 110 -19.98 0.61 -8.80
C LYS A 110 -19.06 1.53 -8.00
N LYS A 111 -19.62 2.40 -7.17
CA LYS A 111 -18.88 3.29 -6.24
C LYS A 111 -19.55 3.25 -4.88
N GLY A 112 -18.76 3.32 -3.83
CA GLY A 112 -19.30 3.31 -2.48
C GLY A 112 -18.28 3.71 -1.43
N THR A 113 -18.80 3.92 -0.21
CA THR A 113 -17.99 4.17 0.99
C THR A 113 -18.28 3.07 2.00
N LEU A 114 -17.21 2.43 2.50
CA LEU A 114 -17.33 1.45 3.58
C LEU A 114 -16.91 2.11 4.89
N VAL A 115 -17.82 2.11 5.86
CA VAL A 115 -17.59 2.62 7.20
C VAL A 115 -17.89 1.51 8.20
N ASN A 116 -16.88 1.12 8.97
CA ASN A 116 -16.97 0.09 9.99
C ASN A 116 -16.20 0.52 11.24
N TYR A 117 -16.47 -0.15 12.35
CA TYR A 117 -15.62 -0.11 13.53
C TYR A 117 -14.75 -1.38 13.53
N LEU A 118 -13.44 -1.22 13.52
CA LEU A 118 -12.50 -2.34 13.46
C LEU A 118 -11.78 -2.52 14.78
N LYS A 119 -11.68 -3.77 15.25
CA LYS A 119 -10.94 -4.15 16.45
C LYS A 119 -9.89 -5.19 16.12
N LYS A 120 -8.69 -4.98 16.68
CA LYS A 120 -7.55 -5.88 16.49
C LYS A 120 -7.45 -6.86 17.64
N ASN A 121 -7.40 -8.15 17.34
CA ASN A 121 -6.96 -9.17 18.28
C ASN A 121 -5.43 -9.24 18.24
N ALA A 122 -4.79 -8.81 19.33
CA ALA A 122 -3.33 -8.74 19.41
C ALA A 122 -2.67 -10.14 19.43
N LEU A 123 -3.35 -11.15 19.99
CA LEU A 123 -2.81 -12.52 20.10
C LEU A 123 -2.71 -13.21 18.75
N THR A 124 -3.76 -13.07 17.93
CA THR A 124 -3.84 -13.72 16.60
C THR A 124 -3.35 -12.80 15.48
N ASN A 125 -3.10 -11.52 15.79
CA ASN A 125 -2.82 -10.48 14.81
C ASN A 125 -3.90 -10.40 13.70
N THR A 126 -5.17 -10.68 14.05
CA THR A 126 -6.34 -10.53 13.17
C THR A 126 -7.11 -9.26 13.50
N VAL A 127 -7.85 -8.75 12.53
CA VAL A 127 -8.76 -7.62 12.69
C VAL A 127 -10.16 -8.09 12.28
N TYR A 128 -11.18 -7.61 12.96
CA TYR A 128 -12.57 -7.94 12.65
C TYR A 128 -13.46 -6.70 12.77
N VAL A 129 -14.61 -6.76 12.11
CA VAL A 129 -15.65 -5.74 12.25
C VAL A 129 -16.29 -5.93 13.62
N ALA A 130 -16.14 -4.92 14.46
CA ALA A 130 -16.67 -4.91 15.81
C ALA A 130 -18.15 -4.49 15.80
N THR A 131 -18.88 -4.91 16.82
CA THR A 131 -20.24 -4.42 17.08
C THR A 131 -20.21 -3.01 17.65
N LEU A 132 -21.33 -2.29 17.52
CA LEU A 132 -21.46 -0.96 18.10
C LEU A 132 -21.33 -1.06 19.64
N GLY A 133 -20.43 -0.25 20.22
CA GLY A 133 -20.13 -0.27 21.66
C GLY A 133 -18.97 -1.16 22.09
N ASP A 134 -18.35 -1.89 21.19
CA ASP A 134 -17.14 -2.66 21.48
C ASP A 134 -16.00 -1.73 21.93
N HIS A 135 -15.48 -1.96 23.13
CA HIS A 135 -14.38 -1.15 23.68
C HIS A 135 -13.13 -1.30 22.79
N ASP A 136 -12.42 -0.21 22.52
CA ASP A 136 -11.21 -0.16 21.67
C ASP A 136 -11.44 -0.36 20.16
N ALA A 137 -12.66 -0.50 19.68
CA ALA A 137 -12.96 -0.48 18.26
C ALA A 137 -12.72 0.91 17.66
N LYS A 138 -12.04 0.96 16.52
CA LYS A 138 -11.67 2.22 15.85
C LYS A 138 -12.43 2.37 14.55
N ARG A 139 -13.00 3.56 14.34
CA ARG A 139 -13.64 3.90 13.08
C ARG A 139 -12.66 3.74 11.92
N ALA A 140 -13.12 3.07 10.89
CA ALA A 140 -12.41 2.79 9.65
C ALA A 140 -13.29 3.20 8.47
N GLU A 141 -12.73 4.01 7.56
CA GLU A 141 -13.45 4.52 6.40
C GLU A 141 -12.56 4.41 5.17
N LEU A 142 -13.13 3.92 4.08
CA LEU A 142 -12.58 3.96 2.74
C LEU A 142 -13.69 4.23 1.72
N SER A 143 -13.32 4.86 0.61
CA SER A 143 -14.14 4.87 -0.61
C SER A 143 -13.57 3.92 -1.64
N TYR A 144 -14.43 3.39 -2.52
CA TYR A 144 -14.02 2.50 -3.59
C TYR A 144 -14.76 2.79 -4.90
N GLU A 145 -14.13 2.37 -5.99
CA GLU A 145 -14.71 2.35 -7.33
C GLU A 145 -14.38 1.01 -8.00
N LEU A 146 -15.43 0.29 -8.43
CA LEU A 146 -15.32 -0.90 -9.26
C LEU A 146 -14.93 -0.46 -10.68
N LEU A 147 -13.75 -0.84 -11.13
CA LEU A 147 -13.19 -0.44 -12.43
C LEU A 147 -13.59 -1.40 -13.54
N GLU A 148 -13.41 -2.69 -13.30
CA GLU A 148 -13.64 -3.75 -14.28
C GLU A 148 -13.95 -5.07 -13.57
N THR A 149 -14.80 -5.91 -14.18
CA THR A 149 -15.08 -7.27 -13.73
C THR A 149 -14.76 -8.25 -14.84
N GLN A 150 -13.98 -9.28 -14.50
CA GLN A 150 -13.65 -10.37 -15.41
C GLN A 150 -13.93 -11.71 -14.72
N GLN A 151 -14.91 -12.45 -15.25
CA GLN A 151 -15.38 -13.72 -14.69
C GLN A 151 -15.80 -13.56 -13.20
N ASP A 152 -15.06 -14.19 -12.31
CA ASP A 152 -15.29 -14.26 -10.87
C ASP A 152 -14.46 -13.27 -10.04
N VAL A 153 -13.70 -12.36 -10.69
CA VAL A 153 -12.84 -11.38 -10.05
C VAL A 153 -13.10 -9.97 -10.56
N SER A 154 -12.90 -9.01 -9.70
CA SER A 154 -13.09 -7.59 -10.02
C SER A 154 -11.90 -6.75 -9.62
N LEU A 155 -11.48 -5.84 -10.50
CA LEU A 155 -10.50 -4.80 -10.21
C LEU A 155 -11.20 -3.61 -9.55
N VAL A 156 -10.70 -3.20 -8.42
CA VAL A 156 -11.28 -2.12 -7.60
C VAL A 156 -10.22 -1.11 -7.22
N LYS A 157 -10.50 0.18 -7.43
CA LYS A 157 -9.74 1.30 -6.87
C LYS A 157 -10.26 1.59 -5.46
N VAL A 158 -9.35 1.84 -4.54
CA VAL A 158 -9.68 2.17 -3.15
C VAL A 158 -8.91 3.41 -2.71
N GLN A 159 -9.61 4.36 -2.09
CA GLN A 159 -8.99 5.49 -1.38
C GLN A 159 -9.24 5.34 0.12
N LEU A 160 -8.17 5.40 0.90
CA LEU A 160 -8.26 5.30 2.36
C LEU A 160 -8.58 6.66 2.98
N GLY A 161 -9.71 6.77 3.69
CA GLY A 161 -10.00 7.87 4.62
C GLY A 161 -9.32 7.66 5.98
N THR A 162 -9.06 6.40 6.36
CA THR A 162 -8.33 6.01 7.57
C THR A 162 -7.32 4.91 7.25
N GLY A 163 -6.30 4.74 8.10
CA GLY A 163 -5.25 3.72 7.92
C GLY A 163 -5.22 2.67 9.03
N ARG A 164 -6.30 1.91 9.26
CA ARG A 164 -6.32 0.85 10.27
C ARG A 164 -5.63 -0.41 9.74
N SER A 165 -5.08 -1.22 10.66
CA SER A 165 -4.48 -2.51 10.29
C SER A 165 -5.46 -3.35 9.49
N HIS A 166 -5.00 -3.97 8.40
CA HIS A 166 -5.76 -4.86 7.51
C HIS A 166 -7.09 -4.26 7.00
N GLN A 167 -7.26 -2.94 7.01
CA GLN A 167 -8.54 -2.26 6.81
C GLN A 167 -9.24 -2.70 5.52
N ILE A 168 -8.59 -2.55 4.36
CA ILE A 168 -9.18 -2.90 3.05
C ILE A 168 -9.60 -4.38 3.04
N ARG A 169 -8.73 -5.26 3.52
CA ARG A 169 -8.92 -6.70 3.54
C ARG A 169 -10.16 -7.11 4.33
N VAL A 170 -10.31 -6.56 5.54
CA VAL A 170 -11.45 -6.84 6.43
C VAL A 170 -12.74 -6.25 5.90
N GLN A 171 -12.72 -5.00 5.43
CA GLN A 171 -13.92 -4.33 4.94
C GLN A 171 -14.47 -4.98 3.66
N PHE A 172 -13.62 -5.37 2.72
CA PHE A 172 -14.05 -6.09 1.52
C PHE A 172 -14.53 -7.51 1.84
N SER A 173 -13.86 -8.22 2.76
CA SER A 173 -14.36 -9.51 3.25
C SER A 173 -15.74 -9.39 3.90
N ALA A 174 -15.99 -8.32 4.66
CA ALA A 174 -17.27 -8.10 5.35
C ALA A 174 -18.46 -7.85 4.38
N ILE A 175 -18.19 -7.36 3.18
CA ILE A 175 -19.22 -7.21 2.13
C ILE A 175 -19.33 -8.42 1.17
N GLY A 176 -18.66 -9.53 1.49
CA GLY A 176 -18.69 -10.75 0.69
C GLY A 176 -17.81 -10.72 -0.56
N CYS A 177 -16.91 -9.75 -0.68
CA CYS A 177 -15.97 -9.59 -1.79
C CYS A 177 -14.52 -9.63 -1.28
N PRO A 178 -14.02 -10.75 -0.70
CA PRO A 178 -12.69 -10.79 -0.12
C PRO A 178 -11.61 -10.54 -1.17
N VAL A 179 -10.47 -9.97 -0.72
CA VAL A 179 -9.33 -9.73 -1.60
C VAL A 179 -8.78 -11.06 -2.12
N PHE A 180 -8.51 -11.12 -3.42
CA PHE A 180 -7.91 -12.30 -4.06
C PHE A 180 -6.57 -12.64 -3.40
N GLY A 181 -6.37 -13.93 -3.10
CA GLY A 181 -5.15 -14.42 -2.44
C GLY A 181 -5.03 -14.06 -0.95
N ASP A 182 -6.11 -13.57 -0.32
CA ASP A 182 -6.09 -13.29 1.11
C ASP A 182 -6.24 -14.56 1.95
N ALA A 183 -5.11 -15.10 2.43
CA ALA A 183 -5.07 -16.30 3.26
C ALA A 183 -5.70 -16.11 4.67
N ARG A 184 -6.00 -14.87 5.07
CA ARG A 184 -6.51 -14.56 6.42
C ARG A 184 -8.00 -14.22 6.42
N TYR A 185 -8.47 -13.53 5.41
CA TYR A 185 -9.84 -13.02 5.31
C TYR A 185 -10.60 -13.53 4.08
N GLY A 186 -9.97 -14.39 3.27
CA GLY A 186 -10.55 -14.99 2.08
C GLY A 186 -11.62 -16.07 2.31
N GLY A 187 -11.88 -16.43 3.58
CA GLY A 187 -12.83 -17.49 3.91
C GLY A 187 -12.40 -18.85 3.39
N ASP A 188 -13.38 -19.66 2.93
CA ASP A 188 -13.15 -21.01 2.41
C ASP A 188 -12.49 -21.05 1.02
N VAL A 189 -12.37 -19.88 0.35
CA VAL A 189 -11.75 -19.76 -0.98
C VAL A 189 -10.25 -19.51 -0.81
N LEU A 190 -9.54 -20.49 -0.23
CA LEU A 190 -8.09 -20.45 -0.09
C LEU A 190 -7.41 -20.71 -1.44
N MET A 191 -6.93 -19.67 -2.09
CA MET A 191 -6.04 -19.79 -3.25
C MET A 191 -4.61 -20.08 -2.78
N LYS A 192 -4.29 -21.36 -2.60
CA LYS A 192 -2.95 -21.79 -2.17
C LYS A 192 -1.88 -21.27 -3.13
N GLY A 193 -0.91 -20.53 -2.58
CA GLY A 193 0.22 -20.02 -3.34
C GLY A 193 0.00 -18.69 -4.06
N ALA A 194 -1.22 -18.14 -4.06
CA ALA A 194 -1.46 -16.82 -4.62
C ALA A 194 -0.96 -15.69 -3.68
N ASN A 195 -0.36 -14.67 -4.27
CA ASN A 195 -0.06 -13.44 -3.53
C ASN A 195 -1.34 -12.65 -3.28
N LEU A 196 -1.37 -11.89 -2.19
CA LEU A 196 -2.45 -10.96 -1.88
C LEU A 196 -2.55 -9.91 -2.99
N ALA A 197 -3.68 -9.82 -3.67
CA ALA A 197 -3.91 -8.82 -4.71
C ALA A 197 -4.32 -7.46 -4.13
N LEU A 198 -3.40 -6.85 -3.38
CA LEU A 198 -3.53 -5.52 -2.79
C LEU A 198 -2.23 -4.74 -3.01
N TRP A 199 -2.35 -3.58 -3.65
CA TRP A 199 -1.22 -2.78 -4.09
C TRP A 199 -1.44 -1.30 -3.80
N ALA A 200 -0.54 -0.64 -3.07
CA ALA A 200 -0.53 0.80 -2.86
C ALA A 200 0.01 1.48 -4.13
N TYR A 201 -0.87 1.77 -5.09
CA TYR A 201 -0.44 2.21 -6.41
C TYR A 201 -0.13 3.70 -6.48
N ARG A 202 -0.77 4.55 -5.65
CA ARG A 202 -0.55 6.00 -5.65
C ARG A 202 -0.49 6.55 -4.24
N LEU A 203 0.50 7.42 -4.00
CA LEU A 203 0.71 8.13 -2.74
C LEU A 203 0.91 9.61 -3.03
N GLU A 204 0.15 10.46 -2.35
CA GLU A 204 0.23 11.91 -2.48
C GLU A 204 0.43 12.56 -1.13
N PHE A 205 1.34 13.51 -1.06
CA PHE A 205 1.62 14.30 0.14
C PHE A 205 2.33 15.60 -0.23
N SER A 206 2.34 16.57 0.68
CA SER A 206 3.17 17.77 0.52
C SER A 206 4.59 17.48 1.02
N HIS A 207 5.59 17.85 0.23
CA HIS A 207 6.99 17.73 0.64
C HIS A 207 7.21 18.43 2.01
N PRO A 208 7.83 17.75 3.00
CA PRO A 208 7.84 18.25 4.38
C PRO A 208 8.59 19.58 4.57
N ILE A 209 9.43 19.98 3.63
CA ILE A 209 10.20 21.23 3.69
C ILE A 209 9.71 22.26 2.67
N SER A 210 9.71 21.94 1.36
CA SER A 210 9.29 22.88 0.30
C SER A 210 7.79 23.13 0.24
N ARG A 211 6.97 22.20 0.75
CA ARG A 211 5.50 22.23 0.69
C ARG A 211 4.92 21.95 -0.70
N GLU A 212 5.74 21.67 -1.68
CA GLU A 212 5.30 21.25 -3.00
C GLU A 212 4.52 19.95 -2.92
N ARG A 213 3.44 19.83 -3.70
CA ARG A 213 2.69 18.60 -3.83
C ARG A 213 3.54 17.55 -4.54
N MET A 214 3.61 16.37 -3.99
CA MET A 214 4.31 15.22 -4.54
C MET A 214 3.33 14.08 -4.81
N VAL A 215 3.38 13.52 -6.01
CA VAL A 215 2.54 12.40 -6.45
C VAL A 215 3.44 11.29 -6.98
N PHE A 216 3.28 10.10 -6.44
CA PHE A 216 4.05 8.92 -6.84
C PHE A 216 3.12 7.79 -7.23
N VAL A 217 3.40 7.18 -8.37
CA VAL A 217 2.63 6.06 -8.91
C VAL A 217 3.54 4.86 -9.14
N ALA A 218 3.08 3.67 -8.76
CA ALA A 218 3.74 2.40 -9.04
C ALA A 218 2.70 1.36 -9.47
N TYR A 219 2.97 0.70 -10.60
CA TYR A 219 2.10 -0.35 -11.12
C TYR A 219 2.24 -1.66 -10.32
N PRO A 220 1.15 -2.41 -10.11
CA PRO A 220 1.24 -3.76 -9.59
C PRO A 220 2.00 -4.67 -10.57
N PRO A 221 2.58 -5.79 -10.09
CA PRO A 221 3.31 -6.71 -10.97
C PRO A 221 2.37 -7.38 -11.98
N GLU A 222 2.86 -7.66 -13.19
CA GLU A 222 2.13 -8.33 -14.27
C GLU A 222 1.98 -9.84 -14.04
N ILE A 223 1.40 -10.22 -12.92
CA ILE A 223 1.11 -11.61 -12.54
C ILE A 223 -0.37 -11.79 -12.23
N GLU A 224 -0.85 -13.03 -12.06
CA GLU A 224 -2.22 -13.29 -11.58
C GLU A 224 -2.46 -12.65 -10.21
N PRO A 225 -3.64 -11.99 -10.02
CA PRO A 225 -4.73 -11.80 -10.99
C PRO A 225 -4.64 -10.52 -11.84
N TRP A 226 -3.61 -9.70 -11.64
CA TRP A 226 -3.47 -8.37 -12.24
C TRP A 226 -3.44 -8.41 -13.77
N LYS A 227 -2.76 -9.39 -14.36
CA LYS A 227 -2.65 -9.57 -15.82
C LYS A 227 -3.98 -9.82 -16.54
N ARG A 228 -5.07 -10.10 -15.81
CA ARG A 228 -6.42 -10.20 -16.38
C ARG A 228 -7.00 -8.86 -16.77
N PHE A 229 -6.43 -7.75 -16.27
CA PHE A 229 -6.96 -6.39 -16.42
C PHE A 229 -5.95 -5.50 -17.15
N ASN A 230 -6.44 -4.54 -17.93
CA ASN A 230 -5.59 -3.47 -18.45
C ASN A 230 -5.40 -2.40 -17.37
N VAL A 231 -4.51 -2.70 -16.39
CA VAL A 231 -4.29 -1.84 -15.22
C VAL A 231 -3.79 -0.46 -15.61
N SER A 232 -2.90 -0.34 -16.62
CA SER A 232 -2.37 0.95 -17.08
C SER A 232 -3.48 1.89 -17.54
N LYS A 233 -4.42 1.40 -18.36
CA LYS A 233 -5.57 2.18 -18.82
C LYS A 233 -6.39 2.77 -17.66
N HIS A 234 -6.52 2.02 -16.57
CA HIS A 234 -7.26 2.47 -15.39
C HIS A 234 -6.48 3.44 -14.52
N ILE A 235 -5.13 3.39 -14.52
CA ILE A 235 -4.28 4.32 -13.79
C ILE A 235 -4.11 5.63 -14.56
N GLU A 236 -3.87 5.57 -15.88
CA GLU A 236 -3.66 6.74 -16.74
C GLU A 236 -4.90 7.65 -16.80
N ASN A 237 -6.10 7.06 -16.86
CA ASN A 237 -7.35 7.83 -16.86
C ASN A 237 -7.62 8.61 -15.56
N PHE A 238 -6.85 8.39 -14.50
CA PHE A 238 -6.98 9.15 -13.25
C PHE A 238 -6.10 10.40 -13.19
N SER A 239 -5.15 10.55 -14.14
CA SER A 239 -4.40 11.81 -14.28
C SER A 239 -5.26 12.92 -14.91
N ASP A 240 -6.28 12.55 -15.71
CA ASP A 240 -7.06 13.47 -16.53
C ASP A 240 -8.40 13.93 -15.88
N SER A 241 -8.84 13.32 -14.78
CA SER A 241 -10.19 13.54 -14.23
C SER A 241 -10.26 14.25 -12.87
N ASP A 242 -9.14 14.37 -12.17
CA ASP A 242 -9.08 15.17 -10.96
C ASP A 242 -8.45 16.52 -11.34
N ASP A 243 -9.25 17.60 -11.29
CA ASP A 243 -8.91 19.01 -11.60
C ASP A 243 -7.63 19.49 -10.90
N ASP A 244 -6.48 18.98 -11.33
CA ASP A 244 -5.19 19.45 -10.82
C ASP A 244 -4.10 19.29 -11.89
N ASP A 245 -3.49 20.42 -12.25
CA ASP A 245 -2.52 20.64 -13.33
C ASP A 245 -1.16 19.92 -13.13
N GLY A 246 -1.08 18.86 -12.34
CA GLY A 246 0.16 18.15 -12.04
C GLY A 246 0.22 16.75 -12.65
N GLU A 247 1.04 16.54 -13.68
CA GLU A 247 1.48 15.19 -14.05
C GLU A 247 2.13 14.50 -12.84
N PRO A 248 1.94 13.16 -12.67
CA PRO A 248 2.62 12.45 -11.60
C PRO A 248 4.13 12.60 -11.76
N LEU A 249 4.78 13.08 -10.72
CA LEU A 249 6.22 13.40 -10.74
C LEU A 249 7.08 12.16 -11.02
N TYR A 250 6.58 10.97 -10.66
CA TYR A 250 7.33 9.72 -10.78
C TYR A 250 6.41 8.53 -11.02
N THR A 251 6.70 7.74 -12.05
CA THR A 251 6.06 6.46 -12.37
C THR A 251 7.12 5.37 -12.47
N THR A 252 6.83 4.17 -11.95
CA THR A 252 7.63 3.00 -12.33
C THR A 252 7.21 2.54 -13.71
N PRO A 253 8.14 2.35 -14.68
CA PRO A 253 7.82 1.73 -15.95
C PRO A 253 7.21 0.35 -15.73
N GLN A 254 6.28 -0.05 -16.59
CA GLN A 254 5.91 -1.45 -16.67
C GLN A 254 7.16 -2.21 -17.13
N THR A 255 7.63 -3.15 -16.34
CA THR A 255 8.67 -4.07 -16.80
C THR A 255 8.02 -5.02 -17.80
N SER A 256 8.13 -4.72 -19.08
CA SER A 256 7.98 -5.71 -20.14
C SER A 256 9.23 -6.61 -20.06
N ASP A 257 9.22 -7.60 -19.21
CA ASP A 257 10.17 -8.70 -19.32
C ASP A 257 9.82 -9.46 -20.59
N ASN A 258 10.47 -9.09 -21.70
CA ASN A 258 10.67 -9.96 -22.83
C ASN A 258 11.54 -11.12 -22.32
N LEU A 259 10.91 -12.17 -21.85
CA LEU A 259 11.54 -13.48 -21.73
C LEU A 259 11.49 -14.11 -23.12
N ASP A 260 12.61 -13.99 -23.86
CA ASP A 260 12.97 -14.89 -24.95
C ASP A 260 13.33 -16.27 -24.39
#